data_eb4cdeb6ed2fc495a4c19805bfe59ea7
#
_entry.id   eb4cdeb6ed2fc495a4c19805bfe59ea7
#
_cell.length_a   1.000
_cell.length_b   1.000
_cell.length_c   1.000
_cell.angle_alpha   90.00
_cell.angle_beta   90.00
_cell.angle_gamma   90.00
#
_symmetry.space_group_name_H-M   'P 1'
#
loop_
_entity.id
_entity.type
_entity.pdbx_description
1 polymer ?
#
loop_
_entity_poly.entity_id
_entity_poly.type
_entity_poly.pdbx_seq_one_letter_code
_entity_poly.pdbx_strand_id
1 'polypeptide(L)'
;LLKERLREILSNTRSQDLIEPLESFLERLIAEFKPLRVIITGSLAKKKFIRGLSDIDILVVVNYEVPRDKRFILTSLRDVNVEITIVSKHELEKALEEYREFYVDAIKYGVVVFSSE
;
A
#
# COMPACT_ATOMS: atom_id res chain seq x y z
N LEU A 1 -8.58 5.75 13.34
CA LEU A 1 -9.09 4.84 12.30
C LEU A 1 -7.97 4.14 11.55
N LEU A 2 -6.94 4.88 11.14
CA LEU A 2 -5.80 4.26 10.46
C LEU A 2 -5.10 3.25 11.36
N LYS A 3 -4.81 3.63 12.59
CA LYS A 3 -4.13 2.74 13.55
C LYS A 3 -4.95 1.47 13.80
N GLU A 4 -6.26 1.59 13.90
CA GLU A 4 -7.13 0.42 14.12
C GLU A 4 -7.10 -0.54 12.94
N ARG A 5 -7.11 -0.01 11.71
CA ARG A 5 -6.97 -0.83 10.51
C ARG A 5 -5.63 -1.54 10.47
N LEU A 6 -4.57 -0.84 10.87
CA LEU A 6 -3.24 -1.45 10.90
C LEU A 6 -3.15 -2.55 11.95
N ARG A 7 -3.82 -2.37 13.09
CA ARG A 7 -3.88 -3.43 14.11
C ARG A 7 -4.53 -4.69 13.56
N GLU A 8 -5.62 -4.54 12.79
CA GLU A 8 -6.29 -5.68 12.17
C GLU A 8 -5.40 -6.35 11.12
N ILE A 9 -4.78 -5.54 10.25
CA ILE A 9 -3.93 -6.06 9.18
C ILE A 9 -2.72 -6.80 9.73
N LEU A 10 -2.13 -6.26 10.79
CA LEU A 10 -0.94 -6.84 11.42
C LEU A 10 -1.25 -7.88 12.50
N SER A 11 -2.53 -8.16 12.75
CA SER A 11 -2.90 -9.17 13.74
C SER A 11 -2.39 -10.55 13.30
N ASN A 12 -1.92 -11.32 14.27
CA ASN A 12 -1.38 -12.67 14.06
C ASN A 12 -0.11 -12.73 13.20
N THR A 13 0.55 -11.58 12.99
CA THR A 13 1.80 -11.53 12.21
C THR A 13 3.04 -11.48 13.09
N ARG A 14 2.86 -11.32 14.40
CA ARG A 14 3.95 -11.08 15.36
C ARG A 14 4.75 -9.82 14.98
N SER A 15 4.09 -8.86 14.34
CA SER A 15 4.72 -7.63 13.87
C SER A 15 4.00 -6.39 14.39
N GLN A 16 3.49 -6.43 15.62
CA GLN A 16 2.81 -5.31 16.25
C GLN A 16 3.75 -4.11 16.42
N ASP A 17 5.05 -4.35 16.46
CA ASP A 17 6.05 -3.30 16.52
C ASP A 17 6.05 -2.42 15.26
N LEU A 18 5.44 -2.88 14.18
CA LEU A 18 5.36 -2.11 12.93
C LEU A 18 4.14 -1.17 12.89
N ILE A 19 3.20 -1.31 13.81
CA ILE A 19 1.97 -0.49 13.77
C ILE A 19 2.28 0.99 13.78
N GLU A 20 3.04 1.47 14.75
CA GLU A 20 3.34 2.90 14.84
C GLU A 20 4.27 3.40 13.73
N PRO A 21 5.37 2.70 13.39
CA PRO A 21 6.18 3.12 12.26
C PRO A 21 5.41 3.16 10.95
N LEU A 22 4.55 2.18 10.72
CA LEU A 22 3.75 2.13 9.49
C LEU A 22 2.69 3.23 9.47
N GLU A 23 2.05 3.50 10.61
CA GLU A 23 1.09 4.59 10.71
C GLU A 23 1.75 5.92 10.36
N SER A 24 2.89 6.22 10.97
CA SER A 24 3.63 7.46 10.70
C SER A 24 4.06 7.56 9.24
N PHE A 25 4.50 6.45 8.67
CA PHE A 25 4.92 6.39 7.27
C PHE A 25 3.74 6.70 6.34
N LEU A 26 2.59 6.06 6.58
CA LEU A 26 1.40 6.28 5.77
C LEU A 26 0.88 7.69 5.90
N GLU A 27 0.93 8.27 7.09
CA GLU A 27 0.53 9.67 7.28
C GLU A 27 1.39 10.61 6.45
N ARG A 28 2.70 10.36 6.39
CA ARG A 28 3.61 11.14 5.54
C ARG A 28 3.31 10.96 4.06
N LEU A 29 3.03 9.73 3.63
CA LEU A 29 2.63 9.45 2.25
C LEU A 29 1.36 10.23 1.88
N ILE A 30 0.38 10.20 2.74
CA ILE A 30 -0.90 10.88 2.53
C ILE A 30 -0.68 12.38 2.42
N ALA A 31 0.14 12.95 3.31
CA ALA A 31 0.42 14.38 3.29
C ALA A 31 1.19 14.80 2.04
N GLU A 32 2.13 13.98 1.60
CA GLU A 32 2.97 14.28 0.44
C GLU A 32 2.24 14.13 -0.89
N PHE A 33 1.58 13.01 -1.09
CA PHE A 33 0.96 12.68 -2.36
C PHE A 33 -0.50 13.12 -2.49
N LYS A 34 -1.16 13.42 -1.39
CA LYS A 34 -2.58 13.79 -1.37
C LYS A 34 -3.42 12.84 -2.21
N PRO A 35 -3.36 11.54 -1.90
CA PRO A 35 -3.95 10.53 -2.77
C PRO A 35 -5.46 10.45 -2.65
N LEU A 36 -6.06 9.80 -3.65
CA LEU A 36 -7.47 9.42 -3.60
C LEU A 36 -7.63 8.20 -2.69
N ARG A 37 -6.72 7.25 -2.77
CA ARG A 37 -6.74 6.03 -1.95
C ARG A 37 -5.33 5.56 -1.66
N VAL A 38 -5.17 4.91 -0.52
CA VAL A 38 -3.96 4.15 -0.17
C VAL A 38 -4.41 2.75 0.17
N ILE A 39 -3.84 1.77 -0.51
CA ILE A 39 -4.24 0.37 -0.41
C ILE A 39 -3.03 -0.47 -0.01
N ILE A 40 -3.15 -1.25 1.06
CA ILE A 40 -2.15 -2.26 1.39
C ILE A 40 -2.52 -3.50 0.61
N THR A 41 -1.57 -4.04 -0.13
CA THR A 41 -1.77 -5.19 -1.01
C THR A 41 -0.76 -6.29 -0.69
N GLY A 42 -0.65 -7.30 -1.54
CA GLY A 42 0.32 -8.36 -1.39
C GLY A 42 0.06 -9.28 -0.21
N SER A 43 1.13 -9.84 0.34
CA SER A 43 1.03 -10.85 1.39
C SER A 43 0.38 -10.34 2.66
N LEU A 44 0.60 -9.08 3.03
CA LEU A 44 0.03 -8.52 4.25
C LEU A 44 -1.51 -8.44 4.14
N ALA A 45 -2.02 -7.99 3.00
CA ALA A 45 -3.46 -7.93 2.75
C ALA A 45 -4.09 -9.31 2.72
N LYS A 46 -3.37 -10.30 2.23
CA LYS A 46 -3.85 -11.68 2.09
C LYS A 46 -3.65 -12.52 3.34
N LYS A 47 -3.16 -11.92 4.42
CA LYS A 47 -2.88 -12.60 5.69
C LYS A 47 -1.84 -13.72 5.55
N LYS A 48 -0.87 -13.51 4.68
CA LYS A 48 0.23 -14.45 4.42
C LYS A 48 1.60 -13.86 4.76
N PHE A 49 1.60 -12.71 5.44
CA PHE A 49 2.82 -12.00 5.77
C PHE A 49 3.67 -12.79 6.76
N ILE A 50 4.95 -12.99 6.41
CA ILE A 50 5.93 -13.65 7.26
C ILE A 50 7.09 -12.70 7.48
N ARG A 51 7.31 -12.30 8.75
CA ARG A 51 8.41 -11.42 9.11
C ARG A 51 9.73 -12.03 8.67
N GLY A 52 10.56 -11.25 7.99
CA GLY A 52 11.85 -11.72 7.49
C GLY A 52 11.81 -12.30 6.09
N LEU A 53 10.64 -12.61 5.55
CA LEU A 53 10.47 -13.14 4.20
C LEU A 53 9.61 -12.26 3.31
N SER A 54 8.58 -11.67 3.86
CA SER A 54 7.61 -10.88 3.09
C SER A 54 7.95 -9.39 3.10
N ASP A 55 7.58 -8.71 2.03
CA ASP A 55 7.66 -7.25 1.93
C ASP A 55 6.27 -6.67 2.24
N ILE A 56 6.22 -5.38 2.55
CA ILE A 56 4.97 -4.65 2.66
C ILE A 56 4.75 -3.93 1.33
N ASP A 57 3.63 -4.23 0.67
CA ASP A 57 3.29 -3.65 -0.62
C ASP A 57 2.17 -2.63 -0.46
N ILE A 58 2.39 -1.42 -0.97
CA ILE A 58 1.45 -0.31 -0.86
C ILE A 58 1.16 0.25 -2.25
N LEU A 59 -0.12 0.40 -2.57
CA LEU A 59 -0.56 1.05 -3.79
C LEU A 59 -1.17 2.41 -3.43
N VAL A 60 -0.63 3.47 -4.03
CA VAL A 60 -1.10 4.84 -3.82
C VAL A 60 -1.77 5.30 -5.11
N VAL A 61 -3.06 5.57 -5.06
CA VAL A 61 -3.83 6.03 -6.23
C VAL A 61 -3.99 7.55 -6.12
N VAL A 62 -3.53 8.25 -7.14
CA VAL A 62 -3.56 9.72 -7.16
C VAL A 62 -4.41 10.25 -8.31
N ASN A 63 -4.79 11.52 -8.23
CA ASN A 63 -5.63 12.18 -9.24
C ASN A 63 -4.80 13.12 -10.13
N TYR A 64 -3.60 12.69 -10.51
CA TYR A 64 -2.72 13.44 -11.39
C TYR A 64 -1.73 12.49 -12.07
N GLU A 65 -1.12 12.94 -13.15
CA GLU A 65 -0.14 12.14 -13.89
C GLU A 65 1.13 11.93 -13.06
N VAL A 66 1.65 10.72 -13.09
CA VAL A 66 2.87 10.36 -12.37
C VAL A 66 3.96 9.99 -13.39
N PRO A 67 5.09 10.70 -13.40
CA PRO A 67 6.21 10.35 -14.30
C PRO A 67 6.69 8.93 -14.02
N ARG A 68 7.13 8.24 -15.07
CA ARG A 68 7.56 6.83 -14.95
C ARG A 68 8.62 6.60 -13.89
N ASP A 69 9.57 7.51 -13.77
CA ASP A 69 10.67 7.39 -12.82
C ASP A 69 10.25 7.63 -11.36
N LYS A 70 9.00 8.03 -11.15
CA LYS A 70 8.46 8.32 -9.82
C LYS A 70 7.35 7.36 -9.39
N ARG A 71 7.10 6.31 -10.18
CA ARG A 71 6.01 5.38 -9.91
C ARG A 71 6.33 4.32 -8.87
N PHE A 72 7.60 4.09 -8.60
CA PHE A 72 8.02 3.06 -7.66
C PHE A 72 8.99 3.63 -6.65
N ILE A 73 8.73 3.35 -5.39
CA ILE A 73 9.59 3.74 -4.28
C ILE A 73 9.89 2.49 -3.47
N LEU A 74 11.18 2.24 -3.25
CA LEU A 74 11.62 1.14 -2.41
C LEU A 74 12.24 1.74 -1.15
N THR A 75 11.76 1.32 0.00
CA THR A 75 12.27 1.78 1.29
C THR A 75 12.16 0.66 2.30
N SER A 76 12.35 0.97 3.57
CA SER A 76 12.20 -0.03 4.62
C SER A 76 11.65 0.61 5.88
N LEU A 77 10.93 -0.20 6.65
CA LEU A 77 10.49 0.13 7.99
C LEU A 77 11.10 -0.93 8.89
N ARG A 78 12.04 -0.52 9.76
CA ARG A 78 12.84 -1.47 10.55
C ARG A 78 13.52 -2.45 9.62
N ASP A 79 13.31 -3.74 9.83
CA ASP A 79 13.92 -4.80 9.03
C ASP A 79 13.03 -5.27 7.87
N VAL A 80 11.93 -4.57 7.59
CA VAL A 80 10.97 -4.97 6.55
C VAL A 80 11.07 -4.04 5.36
N ASN A 81 11.22 -4.59 4.17
CA ASN A 81 11.20 -3.83 2.93
C ASN A 81 9.78 -3.36 2.62
N VAL A 82 9.68 -2.15 2.12
CA VAL A 82 8.38 -1.56 1.72
C VAL A 82 8.48 -1.15 0.26
N GLU A 83 7.56 -1.67 -0.55
CA GLU A 83 7.46 -1.37 -1.96
C GLU A 83 6.20 -0.53 -2.20
N ILE A 84 6.38 0.66 -2.75
CA ILE A 84 5.28 1.58 -2.98
C ILE A 84 5.12 1.79 -4.47
N THR A 85 3.91 1.54 -4.97
CA THR A 85 3.54 1.82 -6.35
C THR A 85 2.59 3.01 -6.35
N ILE A 86 2.93 4.04 -7.13
CA ILE A 86 2.10 5.24 -7.25
C ILE A 86 1.51 5.25 -8.65
N VAL A 87 0.18 5.31 -8.75
CA VAL A 87 -0.52 5.23 -10.02
C VAL A 87 -1.62 6.27 -10.08
N SER A 88 -1.81 6.89 -11.25
CA SER A 88 -2.95 7.78 -11.45
C SER A 88 -4.23 6.95 -11.55
N LYS A 89 -5.36 7.56 -11.23
CA LYS A 89 -6.66 6.91 -11.37
C LYS A 89 -6.86 6.41 -12.81
N HIS A 90 -6.50 7.21 -13.79
CA HIS A 90 -6.61 6.86 -15.20
C HIS A 90 -5.76 5.64 -15.55
N GLU A 91 -4.51 5.61 -15.10
CA GLU A 91 -3.62 4.47 -15.35
C GLU A 91 -4.11 3.21 -14.66
N LEU A 92 -4.68 3.36 -13.45
CA LEU A 92 -5.25 2.23 -12.74
C LEU A 92 -6.42 1.63 -13.51
N GLU A 93 -7.35 2.47 -14.00
CA GLU A 93 -8.48 2.02 -14.77
C GLU A 93 -8.03 1.28 -16.04
N LYS A 94 -7.02 1.83 -16.72
CA LYS A 94 -6.46 1.20 -17.91
C LYS A 94 -5.82 -0.15 -17.58
N ALA A 95 -5.07 -0.21 -16.49
CA ALA A 95 -4.43 -1.45 -16.05
C ALA A 95 -5.46 -2.54 -15.74
N LEU A 96 -6.58 -2.16 -15.14
CA LEU A 96 -7.67 -3.10 -14.83
C LEU A 96 -8.35 -3.60 -16.11
N GLU A 97 -8.56 -2.73 -17.10
CA GLU A 97 -9.10 -3.13 -18.40
C GLU A 97 -8.19 -4.11 -19.12
N GLU A 98 -6.86 -3.94 -18.95
CA GLU A 98 -5.86 -4.80 -19.56
C GLU A 98 -5.57 -6.05 -18.72
N TYR A 99 -6.29 -6.25 -17.63
CA TYR A 99 -6.11 -7.37 -16.69
C TYR A 99 -4.68 -7.50 -16.18
N ARG A 100 -4.00 -6.37 -15.91
CA ARG A 100 -2.65 -6.41 -15.35
C ARG A 100 -2.74 -6.94 -13.93
N GLU A 101 -2.10 -8.07 -13.74
CA GLU A 101 -2.28 -8.91 -12.54
C GLU A 101 -2.07 -8.19 -11.23
N PHE A 102 -1.00 -7.40 -11.11
CA PHE A 102 -0.74 -6.67 -9.87
C PHE A 102 -1.91 -5.79 -9.44
N TYR A 103 -2.47 -5.03 -10.40
CA TYR A 103 -3.55 -4.09 -10.11
C TYR A 103 -4.88 -4.81 -9.86
N VAL A 104 -5.15 -5.85 -10.62
CA VAL A 104 -6.36 -6.68 -10.41
C VAL A 104 -6.31 -7.28 -9.01
N ASP A 105 -5.17 -7.84 -8.61
CA ASP A 105 -4.97 -8.44 -7.30
C ASP A 105 -5.11 -7.40 -6.19
N ALA A 106 -4.54 -6.20 -6.38
CA ALA A 106 -4.59 -5.13 -5.39
C ALA A 106 -6.03 -4.67 -5.13
N ILE A 107 -6.86 -4.55 -6.18
CA ILE A 107 -8.25 -4.14 -6.03
C ILE A 107 -9.09 -5.26 -5.42
N LYS A 108 -8.82 -6.50 -5.80
CA LYS A 108 -9.61 -7.65 -5.33
C LYS A 108 -9.31 -8.00 -3.86
N TYR A 109 -8.06 -8.02 -3.48
CA TYR A 109 -7.64 -8.49 -2.15
C TYR A 109 -7.05 -7.41 -1.26
N GLY A 110 -6.73 -6.26 -1.81
CA GLY A 110 -6.12 -5.17 -1.05
C GLY A 110 -7.05 -4.61 0.02
N VAL A 111 -6.44 -4.00 1.03
CA VAL A 111 -7.17 -3.35 2.11
C VAL A 111 -6.97 -1.85 1.99
N VAL A 112 -8.07 -1.13 1.79
CA VAL A 112 -8.03 0.34 1.71
C VAL A 112 -7.83 0.88 3.12
N VAL A 113 -6.68 1.52 3.35
CA VAL A 113 -6.37 2.12 4.65
C VAL A 113 -6.64 3.62 4.69
N PHE A 114 -6.79 4.23 3.54
CA PHE A 114 -7.15 5.65 3.41
C PHE A 114 -7.93 5.89 2.12
N SER A 115 -8.96 6.71 2.19
CA SER A 115 -9.71 7.16 1.02
C SER A 115 -10.16 8.60 1.24
N SER A 116 -9.93 9.44 0.22
CA SER A 116 -10.42 10.82 0.21
C SER A 116 -11.66 10.97 -0.69
N GLU A 117 -12.11 9.86 -1.24
CA GLU A 117 -13.29 9.85 -2.12
C GLU A 117 -14.60 9.73 -1.35
#